data_9d7d1ce80d2773129dd9a868c8ec0f1d
#
_entry.id   9d7d1ce80d2773129dd9a868c8ec0f1d
#
_cell.length_a   1.000
_cell.length_b   1.000
_cell.length_c   1.000
_cell.angle_alpha   90.00
_cell.angle_beta   90.00
_cell.angle_gamma   90.00
#
_symmetry.space_group_name_H-M   'P 1'
#
loop_
_entity.id
_entity.type
_entity.pdbx_description
1 polymer ?
#
loop_
_entity_poly.entity_id
_entity_poly.type
_entity_poly.pdbx_seq_one_letter_code
_entity_poly.pdbx_strand_id
1 'polypeptide(L)'
;MAGQDAGVLLQGELMLRLAKQLIPLALRTRLKWLGYALQDGFKGPQAKRVPPRRQTFIGGGDFVSVGEDFFLTLKRHGLTPDMNVLDVGCGQGRMARPMIGFFEEGEYIGFDIVSSGIKWCQKEYAELSTFKFLHADVYNERYNKSGKVAAKDFKFPFEDNSFDRIFLTSVFTHMFAQDVANYLSEISRVLRPGGKTLISWFLLDDVSRLSQHPVLNFRYAIDDVSRTTVKSNPEAAIAFDLDYVKSLYEQSGLRIKAIEEGQWARPESQYSLQDLIIAQKA
;
A
#
# COMPACT_ATOMS: atom_id res chain seq x y z
N MET A 1 33.85 -24.42 -15.25
CA MET A 1 34.00 -23.64 -14.01
C MET A 1 32.74 -22.95 -13.51
N ALA A 2 31.56 -23.20 -14.09
CA ALA A 2 30.31 -22.56 -13.69
C ALA A 2 29.45 -23.32 -12.66
N GLY A 3 29.86 -24.46 -12.19
CA GLY A 3 29.09 -25.33 -11.30
C GLY A 3 29.43 -25.24 -9.81
N GLN A 4 30.57 -24.63 -9.45
CA GLN A 4 31.00 -24.53 -8.04
C GLN A 4 30.42 -23.30 -7.32
N ASP A 5 30.14 -22.23 -8.02
CA ASP A 5 29.60 -20.99 -7.41
C ASP A 5 28.13 -21.09 -7.00
N ALA A 6 27.34 -21.89 -7.71
CA ALA A 6 25.92 -22.08 -7.37
C ALA A 6 25.72 -22.87 -6.06
N GLY A 7 26.62 -23.80 -5.76
CA GLY A 7 26.59 -24.59 -4.52
C GLY A 7 26.94 -23.79 -3.27
N VAL A 8 27.88 -22.85 -3.39
CA VAL A 8 28.30 -21.98 -2.28
C VAL A 8 27.24 -20.94 -1.95
N LEU A 9 26.54 -20.39 -2.95
CA LEU A 9 25.42 -19.46 -2.76
C LEU A 9 24.23 -20.14 -2.09
N LEU A 10 23.87 -21.36 -2.50
CA LEU A 10 22.78 -22.15 -1.89
C LEU A 10 23.07 -22.54 -0.43
N GLN A 11 24.32 -22.92 -0.13
CA GLN A 11 24.74 -23.22 1.25
C GLN A 11 24.72 -21.96 2.13
N GLY A 12 25.14 -20.80 1.61
CA GLY A 12 25.08 -19.52 2.32
C GLY A 12 23.65 -19.09 2.67
N GLU A 13 22.71 -19.25 1.74
CA GLU A 13 21.29 -18.96 1.99
C GLU A 13 20.64 -19.94 2.99
N LEU A 14 20.97 -21.22 2.91
CA LEU A 14 20.47 -22.23 3.85
C LEU A 14 20.98 -21.98 5.27
N MET A 15 22.28 -21.67 5.41
CA MET A 15 22.87 -21.30 6.71
C MET A 15 22.29 -20.01 7.28
N LEU A 16 22.00 -19.01 6.44
CA LEU A 16 21.30 -17.78 6.85
C LEU A 16 19.85 -18.05 7.30
N ARG A 17 19.15 -18.97 6.66
CA ARG A 17 17.79 -19.40 7.06
C ARG A 17 17.80 -20.13 8.39
N LEU A 18 18.75 -21.05 8.60
CA LEU A 18 18.93 -21.79 9.86
C LEU A 18 19.36 -20.85 11.01
N ALA A 19 20.31 -19.95 10.79
CA ALA A 19 20.70 -18.93 11.76
C ALA A 19 19.54 -18.02 12.15
N LYS A 20 18.67 -17.66 11.18
CA LYS A 20 17.44 -16.90 11.48
C LYS A 20 16.45 -17.68 12.35
N GLN A 21 16.41 -19.01 12.33
CA GLN A 21 15.53 -19.81 13.18
C GLN A 21 16.04 -19.91 14.62
N LEU A 22 17.34 -19.84 14.85
CA LEU A 22 17.97 -19.98 16.16
C LEU A 22 18.00 -18.66 16.98
N ILE A 23 17.83 -17.52 16.34
CA ILE A 23 17.84 -16.23 17.02
C ILE A 23 16.42 -15.85 17.47
N PRO A 24 16.15 -15.58 18.75
CA PRO A 24 14.85 -15.11 19.23
C PRO A 24 14.35 -13.87 18.47
N LEU A 25 13.06 -13.79 18.21
CA LEU A 25 12.46 -12.71 17.40
C LEU A 25 12.84 -11.31 17.91
N ALA A 26 12.84 -11.11 19.21
CA ALA A 26 13.25 -9.85 19.85
C ALA A 26 14.72 -9.47 19.56
N LEU A 27 15.62 -10.47 19.51
CA LEU A 27 17.02 -10.25 19.20
C LEU A 27 17.24 -9.98 17.71
N ARG A 28 16.48 -10.65 16.82
CA ARG A 28 16.49 -10.36 15.37
C ARG A 28 16.07 -8.92 15.11
N THR A 29 15.02 -8.47 15.79
CA THR A 29 14.53 -7.10 15.70
C THR A 29 15.63 -6.12 16.14
N ARG A 30 16.26 -6.34 17.27
CA ARG A 30 17.38 -5.49 17.78
C ARG A 30 18.56 -5.46 16.82
N LEU A 31 18.98 -6.60 16.29
CA LEU A 31 20.09 -6.69 15.31
C LEU A 31 19.75 -5.98 14.00
N LYS A 32 18.51 -6.11 13.51
CA LYS A 32 18.01 -5.37 12.36
C LYS A 32 18.04 -3.86 12.60
N TRP A 33 17.62 -3.41 13.79
CA TRP A 33 17.66 -1.99 14.20
C TRP A 33 19.08 -1.45 14.30
N LEU A 34 20.02 -2.25 14.84
CA LEU A 34 21.43 -1.88 14.90
C LEU A 34 22.03 -1.77 13.51
N GLY A 35 21.71 -2.72 12.60
CA GLY A 35 22.11 -2.68 11.20
C GLY A 35 21.61 -1.42 10.47
N TYR A 36 20.38 -1.02 10.71
CA TYR A 36 19.81 0.21 10.14
C TYR A 36 20.48 1.47 10.73
N ALA A 37 20.76 1.50 12.04
CA ALA A 37 21.44 2.61 12.66
C ALA A 37 22.89 2.77 12.12
N LEU A 38 23.58 1.67 11.90
CA LEU A 38 24.91 1.66 11.26
C LEU A 38 24.83 2.13 9.80
N GLN A 39 23.85 1.64 9.03
CA GLN A 39 23.64 2.08 7.65
C GLN A 39 23.30 3.57 7.55
N ASP A 40 22.46 4.10 8.45
CA ASP A 40 22.14 5.52 8.50
C ASP A 40 23.35 6.36 8.88
N GLY A 41 24.26 5.83 9.74
CA GLY A 41 25.54 6.46 10.08
C GLY A 41 26.56 6.48 8.92
N PHE A 42 26.63 5.41 8.12
CA PHE A 42 27.60 5.28 7.02
C PHE A 42 27.16 5.93 5.70
N LYS A 43 25.85 5.98 5.42
CA LYS A 43 25.30 6.49 4.15
C LYS A 43 24.96 7.99 4.16
N GLY A 44 25.19 8.67 5.29
CA GLY A 44 24.84 10.09 5.44
C GLY A 44 23.33 10.33 5.60
N PRO A 45 22.91 11.59 5.76
CA PRO A 45 21.50 11.95 5.91
C PRO A 45 20.70 11.54 4.68
N GLN A 46 19.52 10.97 4.91
CA GLN A 46 18.60 10.63 3.82
C GLN A 46 18.10 11.90 3.14
N ALA A 47 17.62 11.76 1.89
CA ALA A 47 16.99 12.85 1.17
C ALA A 47 15.85 13.47 2.00
N LYS A 48 15.60 14.76 1.83
CA LYS A 48 14.50 15.46 2.53
C LYS A 48 13.19 14.70 2.34
N ARG A 49 12.44 14.53 3.43
CA ARG A 49 11.16 13.79 3.49
C ARG A 49 11.26 12.30 3.14
N VAL A 50 12.39 11.70 3.42
CA VAL A 50 12.55 10.24 3.45
C VAL A 50 12.69 9.82 4.91
N PRO A 51 11.78 9.00 5.46
CA PRO A 51 11.83 8.63 6.87
C PRO A 51 13.08 7.77 7.16
N PRO A 52 13.69 7.92 8.37
CA PRO A 52 14.80 7.07 8.76
C PRO A 52 14.43 5.59 8.63
N ARG A 53 15.35 4.76 8.09
CA ARG A 53 15.09 3.32 7.84
C ARG A 53 14.55 2.58 9.06
N ARG A 54 15.04 2.93 10.25
CA ARG A 54 14.57 2.38 11.54
C ARG A 54 13.11 2.70 11.87
N GLN A 55 12.53 3.74 11.27
CA GLN A 55 11.15 4.17 11.51
C GLN A 55 10.22 3.76 10.36
N THR A 56 10.77 3.26 9.25
CA THR A 56 9.99 2.88 8.06
C THR A 56 9.22 1.59 8.34
N PHE A 57 7.89 1.65 8.28
CA PHE A 57 6.98 0.51 8.40
C PHE A 57 6.26 0.16 7.10
N ILE A 58 6.31 1.05 6.13
CA ILE A 58 5.73 0.84 4.80
C ILE A 58 6.47 -0.25 4.02
N GLY A 59 5.77 -0.89 3.07
CA GLY A 59 6.25 -2.04 2.31
C GLY A 59 7.59 -1.87 1.59
N GLY A 60 8.07 -2.91 0.93
CA GLY A 60 9.37 -2.97 0.27
C GLY A 60 9.57 -1.95 -0.85
N GLY A 61 10.75 -2.02 -1.48
CA GLY A 61 11.17 -1.11 -2.55
C GLY A 61 11.84 0.17 -2.05
N ASP A 62 12.48 0.88 -2.97
CA ASP A 62 13.07 2.18 -2.68
C ASP A 62 11.98 3.23 -2.46
N PHE A 63 12.12 4.02 -1.38
CA PHE A 63 11.09 4.98 -0.98
C PHE A 63 10.85 6.05 -2.04
N VAL A 64 11.90 6.51 -2.68
CA VAL A 64 11.84 7.60 -3.64
C VAL A 64 11.31 7.10 -4.98
N SER A 65 11.93 6.07 -5.56
CA SER A 65 11.56 5.57 -6.88
C SER A 65 10.13 5.04 -6.92
N VAL A 66 9.69 4.27 -5.91
CA VAL A 66 8.30 3.78 -5.84
C VAL A 66 7.29 4.93 -5.80
N GLY A 67 7.59 6.01 -5.06
CA GLY A 67 6.73 7.19 -5.04
C GLY A 67 6.67 7.90 -6.39
N GLU A 68 7.84 8.08 -7.03
CA GLU A 68 7.96 8.73 -8.35
C GLU A 68 7.23 7.94 -9.44
N ASP A 69 7.38 6.62 -9.48
CA ASP A 69 6.71 5.75 -10.44
C ASP A 69 5.17 5.81 -10.28
N PHE A 70 4.68 5.83 -9.04
CA PHE A 70 3.25 5.96 -8.79
C PHE A 70 2.72 7.36 -9.17
N PHE A 71 3.48 8.41 -8.91
CA PHE A 71 3.12 9.75 -9.35
C PHE A 71 3.04 9.86 -10.88
N LEU A 72 3.96 9.25 -11.62
CA LEU A 72 3.87 9.13 -13.07
C LEU A 72 2.61 8.38 -13.50
N THR A 73 2.24 7.32 -12.78
CA THR A 73 1.00 6.57 -13.00
C THR A 73 -0.23 7.46 -12.80
N LEU A 74 -0.29 8.24 -11.72
CA LEU A 74 -1.38 9.19 -11.47
C LEU A 74 -1.51 10.22 -12.61
N LYS A 75 -0.39 10.77 -13.10
CA LYS A 75 -0.37 11.69 -14.24
C LYS A 75 -0.85 11.03 -15.53
N ARG A 76 -0.42 9.79 -15.80
CA ARG A 76 -0.88 9.01 -16.96
C ARG A 76 -2.40 8.82 -16.93
N HIS A 77 -3.01 8.71 -15.75
CA HIS A 77 -4.44 8.60 -15.55
C HIS A 77 -5.15 9.95 -15.34
N GLY A 78 -4.46 11.06 -15.65
CA GLY A 78 -5.05 12.40 -15.74
C GLY A 78 -5.11 13.16 -14.41
N LEU A 79 -4.12 13.00 -13.54
CA LEU A 79 -3.91 13.90 -12.40
C LEU A 79 -3.44 15.27 -12.90
N THR A 80 -4.10 16.35 -12.44
CA THR A 80 -3.78 17.75 -12.76
C THR A 80 -3.55 18.58 -11.49
N PRO A 81 -2.85 19.74 -11.58
CA PRO A 81 -2.46 20.56 -10.43
C PRO A 81 -3.62 21.21 -9.65
N ASP A 82 -4.79 21.30 -10.25
CA ASP A 82 -6.02 21.88 -9.69
C ASP A 82 -6.87 20.87 -8.88
N MET A 83 -6.50 19.59 -8.90
CA MET A 83 -7.29 18.52 -8.28
C MET A 83 -7.08 18.40 -6.77
N ASN A 84 -8.17 18.13 -6.06
CA ASN A 84 -8.12 17.66 -4.67
C ASN A 84 -7.91 16.14 -4.64
N VAL A 85 -6.84 15.73 -3.98
CA VAL A 85 -6.35 14.35 -3.96
C VAL A 85 -6.44 13.77 -2.56
N LEU A 86 -7.01 12.56 -2.44
CA LEU A 86 -7.02 11.79 -1.20
C LEU A 86 -6.15 10.53 -1.33
N ASP A 87 -5.17 10.40 -0.42
CA ASP A 87 -4.34 9.20 -0.23
C ASP A 87 -4.82 8.44 1.00
N VAL A 88 -5.51 7.33 0.79
CA VAL A 88 -6.02 6.46 1.86
C VAL A 88 -4.95 5.43 2.23
N GLY A 89 -4.45 5.50 3.47
CA GLY A 89 -3.32 4.70 3.90
C GLY A 89 -1.98 5.30 3.44
N CYS A 90 -1.82 6.61 3.62
CA CYS A 90 -0.67 7.38 3.12
C CYS A 90 0.68 7.01 3.78
N GLY A 91 0.66 6.22 4.86
CA GLY A 91 1.84 5.76 5.57
C GLY A 91 2.71 6.91 6.07
N GLN A 92 3.89 7.01 5.51
CA GLN A 92 4.87 8.06 5.81
C GLN A 92 5.08 9.00 4.60
N GLY A 93 4.03 9.20 3.78
CA GLY A 93 4.06 10.16 2.68
C GLY A 93 4.95 9.74 1.50
N ARG A 94 5.09 8.44 1.24
CA ARG A 94 5.85 7.93 0.08
C ARG A 94 5.30 8.51 -1.22
N MET A 95 3.97 8.50 -1.37
CA MET A 95 3.29 9.01 -2.56
C MET A 95 3.14 10.53 -2.54
N ALA A 96 3.11 11.15 -1.35
CA ALA A 96 3.06 12.61 -1.19
C ALA A 96 4.34 13.31 -1.67
N ARG A 97 5.50 12.69 -1.41
CA ARG A 97 6.82 13.30 -1.66
C ARG A 97 7.01 13.79 -3.10
N PRO A 98 6.76 12.99 -4.16
CA PRO A 98 6.96 13.44 -5.53
C PRO A 98 5.94 14.49 -6.00
N MET A 99 4.85 14.71 -5.26
CA MET A 99 3.84 15.72 -5.58
C MET A 99 4.16 17.12 -5.02
N ILE A 100 5.30 17.28 -4.33
CA ILE A 100 5.70 18.59 -3.78
C ILE A 100 5.98 19.55 -4.92
N GLY A 101 5.30 20.73 -4.86
CA GLY A 101 5.37 21.73 -5.92
C GLY A 101 4.53 21.42 -7.16
N PHE A 102 3.69 20.36 -7.11
CA PHE A 102 2.80 20.01 -8.21
C PHE A 102 1.47 20.74 -8.15
N PHE A 103 0.90 20.92 -6.95
CA PHE A 103 -0.42 21.53 -6.78
C PHE A 103 -0.35 23.07 -6.89
N GLU A 104 -1.29 23.65 -7.63
CA GLU A 104 -1.52 25.09 -7.79
C GLU A 104 -2.75 25.52 -6.98
N GLU A 105 -3.95 25.08 -7.39
CA GLU A 105 -5.22 25.33 -6.70
C GLU A 105 -5.71 24.09 -5.94
N GLY A 106 -5.21 22.91 -6.29
CA GLY A 106 -5.53 21.64 -5.65
C GLY A 106 -4.74 21.40 -4.36
N GLU A 107 -5.09 20.32 -3.68
CA GLU A 107 -4.42 19.92 -2.44
C GLU A 107 -4.28 18.39 -2.33
N TYR A 108 -3.30 17.96 -1.56
CA TYR A 108 -3.12 16.58 -1.14
C TYR A 108 -3.57 16.42 0.31
N ILE A 109 -4.45 15.46 0.54
CA ILE A 109 -4.83 15.02 1.89
C ILE A 109 -4.49 13.53 1.99
N GLY A 110 -3.70 13.15 3.01
CA GLY A 110 -3.43 11.77 3.34
C GLY A 110 -3.96 11.41 4.72
N PHE A 111 -4.51 10.21 4.88
CA PHE A 111 -4.75 9.68 6.21
C PHE A 111 -4.20 8.26 6.38
N ASP A 112 -3.84 7.92 7.62
CA ASP A 112 -3.33 6.60 7.97
C ASP A 112 -3.69 6.24 9.41
N ILE A 113 -3.75 4.94 9.70
CA ILE A 113 -4.02 4.41 11.03
C ILE A 113 -2.78 4.37 11.93
N VAL A 114 -1.58 4.54 11.38
CA VAL A 114 -0.30 4.52 12.13
C VAL A 114 0.06 5.92 12.59
N SER A 115 -0.30 6.24 13.83
CA SER A 115 -0.11 7.57 14.45
C SER A 115 1.32 8.11 14.33
N SER A 116 2.35 7.26 14.47
CA SER A 116 3.75 7.69 14.37
C SER A 116 4.14 8.14 12.95
N GLY A 117 3.57 7.50 11.92
CA GLY A 117 3.74 7.91 10.53
C GLY A 117 3.12 9.26 10.25
N ILE A 118 1.89 9.46 10.72
CA ILE A 118 1.17 10.74 10.53
C ILE A 118 1.89 11.89 11.27
N LYS A 119 2.31 11.69 12.52
CA LYS A 119 3.10 12.71 13.25
C LYS A 119 4.39 13.07 12.52
N TRP A 120 5.05 12.10 11.91
CA TRP A 120 6.22 12.34 11.10
C TRP A 120 5.88 13.17 9.86
N CYS A 121 4.83 12.81 9.11
CA CYS A 121 4.37 13.57 7.95
C CYS A 121 3.97 15.01 8.32
N GLN A 122 3.18 15.19 9.37
CA GLN A 122 2.77 16.52 9.86
C GLN A 122 3.98 17.40 10.16
N LYS A 123 5.06 16.84 10.72
CA LYS A 123 6.31 17.58 10.97
C LYS A 123 7.06 17.90 9.68
N GLU A 124 7.26 16.91 8.83
CA GLU A 124 8.11 17.04 7.63
C GLU A 124 7.48 17.87 6.51
N TYR A 125 6.16 18.00 6.51
CA TYR A 125 5.40 18.76 5.52
C TYR A 125 4.76 20.04 6.09
N ALA A 126 5.13 20.43 7.32
CA ALA A 126 4.49 21.55 8.05
C ALA A 126 4.50 22.89 7.29
N GLU A 127 5.55 23.12 6.47
CA GLU A 127 5.68 24.34 5.67
C GLU A 127 4.90 24.32 4.34
N LEU A 128 4.27 23.19 3.98
CA LEU A 128 3.55 23.01 2.72
C LEU A 128 2.04 23.10 2.97
N SER A 129 1.43 24.25 2.68
CA SER A 129 0.00 24.51 2.91
C SER A 129 -0.93 23.60 2.12
N THR A 130 -0.47 23.08 0.96
CA THR A 130 -1.22 22.18 0.08
C THR A 130 -1.17 20.70 0.52
N PHE A 131 -0.50 20.39 1.64
CA PHE A 131 -0.39 19.01 2.15
C PHE A 131 -0.97 18.90 3.56
N LYS A 132 -1.91 17.98 3.74
CA LYS A 132 -2.55 17.71 5.03
C LYS A 132 -2.46 16.22 5.37
N PHE A 133 -2.21 15.89 6.64
CA PHE A 133 -2.10 14.50 7.10
C PHE A 133 -2.96 14.29 8.35
N LEU A 134 -3.83 13.28 8.32
CA LEU A 134 -4.80 13.00 9.38
C LEU A 134 -4.61 11.60 9.95
N HIS A 135 -4.70 11.45 11.26
CA HIS A 135 -4.70 10.14 11.90
C HIS A 135 -6.13 9.58 11.97
N ALA A 136 -6.33 8.38 11.46
CA ALA A 136 -7.57 7.63 11.56
C ALA A 136 -7.47 6.60 12.71
N ASP A 137 -8.34 6.71 13.73
CA ASP A 137 -8.32 5.81 14.90
C ASP A 137 -9.04 4.47 14.59
N VAL A 138 -8.63 3.82 13.51
CA VAL A 138 -9.20 2.55 13.03
C VAL A 138 -8.39 1.39 13.57
N TYR A 139 -9.08 0.37 14.10
CA TYR A 139 -8.46 -0.87 14.56
C TYR A 139 -7.91 -1.69 13.40
N ASN A 140 -6.70 -2.18 13.56
CA ASN A 140 -6.10 -3.21 12.72
C ASN A 140 -5.13 -4.04 13.55
N GLU A 141 -5.23 -5.36 13.48
CA GLU A 141 -4.41 -6.27 14.31
C GLU A 141 -2.90 -6.09 14.08
N ARG A 142 -2.50 -5.69 12.88
CA ARG A 142 -1.10 -5.54 12.51
C ARG A 142 -0.55 -4.15 12.79
N TYR A 143 -1.31 -3.10 12.50
CA TYR A 143 -0.81 -1.73 12.42
C TYR A 143 -1.32 -0.81 13.53
N ASN A 144 -2.54 -1.04 14.06
CA ASN A 144 -3.14 -0.21 15.12
C ASN A 144 -4.07 -1.02 16.03
N LYS A 145 -3.50 -1.82 16.92
CA LYS A 145 -4.26 -2.63 17.90
C LYS A 145 -5.05 -1.80 18.91
N SER A 146 -4.73 -0.54 19.07
CA SER A 146 -5.43 0.39 19.97
C SER A 146 -6.51 1.21 19.30
N GLY A 147 -6.74 1.02 18.00
CA GLY A 147 -7.79 1.70 17.25
C GLY A 147 -9.18 1.40 17.80
N LYS A 148 -10.04 2.41 17.83
CA LYS A 148 -11.36 2.34 18.49
C LYS A 148 -12.48 2.00 17.54
N VAL A 149 -12.30 2.23 16.25
CA VAL A 149 -13.33 2.03 15.23
C VAL A 149 -12.96 0.84 14.36
N ALA A 150 -13.88 -0.09 14.14
CA ALA A 150 -13.66 -1.16 13.17
C ALA A 150 -13.65 -0.60 11.74
N ALA A 151 -12.78 -1.12 10.86
CA ALA A 151 -12.67 -0.61 9.49
C ALA A 151 -13.99 -0.66 8.71
N LYS A 152 -14.80 -1.69 8.94
CA LYS A 152 -16.15 -1.84 8.35
C LYS A 152 -17.16 -0.76 8.77
N ASP A 153 -16.89 -0.06 9.88
CA ASP A 153 -17.78 0.96 10.46
C ASP A 153 -17.15 2.37 10.37
N PHE A 154 -15.95 2.48 9.80
CA PHE A 154 -15.23 3.75 9.72
C PHE A 154 -15.81 4.65 8.63
N LYS A 155 -16.29 5.82 9.04
CA LYS A 155 -16.73 6.88 8.14
C LYS A 155 -15.54 7.84 7.89
N PHE A 156 -15.23 8.10 6.62
CA PHE A 156 -14.17 9.04 6.27
C PHE A 156 -14.55 10.46 6.74
N PRO A 157 -13.63 11.19 7.39
CA PRO A 157 -13.92 12.49 7.99
C PRO A 157 -13.93 13.63 6.94
N PHE A 158 -14.62 13.39 5.83
CA PHE A 158 -14.74 14.31 4.70
C PHE A 158 -16.18 14.40 4.23
N GLU A 159 -16.53 15.56 3.67
CA GLU A 159 -17.81 15.80 3.06
C GLU A 159 -17.99 15.00 1.76
N ASP A 160 -19.24 14.80 1.36
CA ASP A 160 -19.56 14.16 0.08
C ASP A 160 -18.97 14.96 -1.08
N ASN A 161 -18.49 14.27 -2.12
CA ASN A 161 -17.99 14.89 -3.35
C ASN A 161 -16.87 15.93 -3.11
N SER A 162 -15.92 15.64 -2.22
CA SER A 162 -14.81 16.53 -1.86
C SER A 162 -13.57 16.35 -2.72
N PHE A 163 -13.38 15.19 -3.34
CA PHE A 163 -12.14 14.82 -4.02
C PHE A 163 -12.34 14.53 -5.50
N ASP A 164 -11.36 14.93 -6.32
CA ASP A 164 -11.30 14.66 -7.75
C ASP A 164 -10.56 13.35 -8.04
N ARG A 165 -9.61 13.01 -7.16
CA ARG A 165 -8.78 11.82 -7.25
C ARG A 165 -8.63 11.15 -5.89
N ILE A 166 -8.85 9.83 -5.84
CA ILE A 166 -8.59 9.03 -4.62
C ILE A 166 -7.72 7.85 -5.00
N PHE A 167 -6.69 7.57 -4.20
CA PHE A 167 -5.90 6.37 -4.42
C PHE A 167 -5.56 5.64 -3.11
N LEU A 168 -5.34 4.34 -3.25
CA LEU A 168 -4.92 3.43 -2.20
C LEU A 168 -3.78 2.55 -2.72
N THR A 169 -2.66 2.55 -2.02
CA THR A 169 -1.54 1.67 -2.35
C THR A 169 -1.27 0.69 -1.22
N SER A 170 -1.46 -0.61 -1.47
CA SER A 170 -1.27 -1.69 -0.49
C SER A 170 -2.14 -1.56 0.77
N VAL A 171 -3.36 -1.06 0.67
CA VAL A 171 -4.32 -0.98 1.79
C VAL A 171 -5.28 -2.18 1.74
N PHE A 172 -6.00 -2.36 0.65
CA PHE A 172 -6.97 -3.46 0.51
C PHE A 172 -6.34 -4.84 0.56
N THR A 173 -5.07 -4.95 0.23
CA THR A 173 -4.28 -6.18 0.38
C THR A 173 -4.02 -6.57 1.84
N HIS A 174 -4.51 -5.80 2.82
CA HIS A 174 -4.40 -6.01 4.27
C HIS A 174 -5.74 -5.87 5.00
N MET A 175 -6.86 -5.88 4.29
CA MET A 175 -8.21 -5.68 4.84
C MET A 175 -9.11 -6.88 4.50
N PHE A 176 -10.09 -7.19 5.36
CA PHE A 176 -11.08 -8.22 5.10
C PHE A 176 -12.19 -7.71 4.17
N ALA A 177 -12.94 -8.63 3.55
CA ALA A 177 -13.95 -8.32 2.54
C ALA A 177 -14.98 -7.25 2.97
N GLN A 178 -15.48 -7.35 4.21
CA GLN A 178 -16.44 -6.37 4.75
C GLN A 178 -15.84 -4.97 4.94
N ASP A 179 -14.55 -4.90 5.29
CA ASP A 179 -13.85 -3.64 5.48
C ASP A 179 -13.62 -2.94 4.13
N VAL A 180 -13.24 -3.73 3.12
CA VAL A 180 -13.08 -3.27 1.73
C VAL A 180 -14.40 -2.73 1.18
N ALA A 181 -15.52 -3.42 1.42
CA ALA A 181 -16.83 -2.97 0.96
C ALA A 181 -17.21 -1.62 1.57
N ASN A 182 -17.00 -1.43 2.88
CA ASN A 182 -17.23 -0.14 3.53
C ASN A 182 -16.34 0.97 2.96
N TYR A 183 -15.05 0.69 2.78
CA TYR A 183 -14.11 1.68 2.23
C TYR A 183 -14.45 2.07 0.80
N LEU A 184 -14.87 1.13 -0.07
CA LEU A 184 -15.32 1.47 -1.43
C LEU A 184 -16.59 2.33 -1.41
N SER A 185 -17.52 2.08 -0.50
CA SER A 185 -18.70 2.94 -0.30
C SER A 185 -18.30 4.35 0.12
N GLU A 186 -17.41 4.50 1.10
CA GLU A 186 -16.93 5.79 1.58
C GLU A 186 -16.09 6.52 0.51
N ILE A 187 -15.25 5.80 -0.23
CA ILE A 187 -14.51 6.34 -1.39
C ILE A 187 -15.49 6.91 -2.40
N SER A 188 -16.54 6.15 -2.75
CA SER A 188 -17.56 6.64 -3.68
C SER A 188 -18.29 7.87 -3.12
N ARG A 189 -18.63 7.88 -1.83
CA ARG A 189 -19.30 9.02 -1.20
C ARG A 189 -18.48 10.31 -1.31
N VAL A 190 -17.20 10.25 -0.97
CA VAL A 190 -16.33 11.44 -0.93
C VAL A 190 -15.75 11.82 -2.30
N LEU A 191 -15.79 10.93 -3.29
CA LEU A 191 -15.36 11.20 -4.66
C LEU A 191 -16.40 12.01 -5.40
N ARG A 192 -16.01 13.04 -6.15
CA ARG A 192 -16.88 13.83 -7.01
C ARG A 192 -17.42 13.02 -8.18
N PRO A 193 -18.61 13.33 -8.72
CA PRO A 193 -19.04 12.81 -10.01
C PRO A 193 -17.96 13.05 -11.08
N GLY A 194 -17.65 12.03 -11.89
CA GLY A 194 -16.55 12.08 -12.86
C GLY A 194 -15.14 11.90 -12.26
N GLY A 195 -15.00 11.96 -10.94
CA GLY A 195 -13.72 11.69 -10.25
C GLY A 195 -13.27 10.24 -10.44
N LYS A 196 -11.97 9.99 -10.27
CA LYS A 196 -11.39 8.67 -10.49
C LYS A 196 -10.69 8.12 -9.25
N THR A 197 -10.69 6.79 -9.13
CA THR A 197 -9.90 6.06 -8.13
C THR A 197 -8.79 5.26 -8.80
N LEU A 198 -7.67 5.10 -8.10
CA LEU A 198 -6.58 4.18 -8.44
C LEU A 198 -6.26 3.33 -7.20
N ILE A 199 -6.65 2.06 -7.22
CA ILE A 199 -6.57 1.19 -6.04
C ILE A 199 -5.79 -0.06 -6.37
N SER A 200 -4.78 -0.38 -5.56
CA SER A 200 -3.98 -1.57 -5.76
C SER A 200 -4.57 -2.80 -5.04
N TRP A 201 -4.43 -3.95 -5.69
CA TRP A 201 -5.02 -5.22 -5.30
C TRP A 201 -4.06 -6.40 -5.51
N PHE A 202 -4.46 -7.56 -4.98
CA PHE A 202 -4.11 -8.87 -5.52
C PHE A 202 -5.40 -9.52 -6.02
N LEU A 203 -5.55 -9.66 -7.35
CA LEU A 203 -6.79 -10.14 -7.99
C LEU A 203 -6.66 -11.61 -8.39
N LEU A 204 -7.58 -12.43 -7.92
CA LEU A 204 -7.63 -13.86 -8.24
C LEU A 204 -8.53 -14.09 -9.46
N ASP A 205 -7.91 -14.51 -10.55
CA ASP A 205 -8.54 -15.03 -11.76
C ASP A 205 -7.90 -16.39 -12.13
N ASP A 206 -8.26 -16.96 -13.26
CA ASP A 206 -7.77 -18.29 -13.68
C ASP A 206 -6.24 -18.32 -13.83
N VAL A 207 -5.61 -17.22 -14.26
CA VAL A 207 -4.17 -17.13 -14.45
C VAL A 207 -3.47 -16.96 -13.09
N SER A 208 -3.91 -16.00 -12.30
CA SER A 208 -3.29 -15.67 -11.01
C SER A 208 -3.41 -16.79 -9.98
N ARG A 209 -4.48 -17.60 -10.04
CA ARG A 209 -4.64 -18.79 -9.20
C ARG A 209 -3.59 -19.87 -9.48
N LEU A 210 -2.99 -19.88 -10.68
CA LEU A 210 -1.91 -20.78 -11.06
C LEU A 210 -0.51 -20.19 -10.81
N SER A 211 -0.43 -18.93 -10.35
CA SER A 211 0.84 -18.27 -10.08
C SER A 211 1.66 -19.02 -9.03
N GLN A 212 2.95 -19.19 -9.33
CA GLN A 212 3.95 -19.78 -8.44
C GLN A 212 4.88 -18.74 -7.83
N HIS A 213 4.39 -17.53 -7.61
CA HIS A 213 5.21 -16.50 -6.98
C HIS A 213 5.75 -16.99 -5.62
N PRO A 214 7.08 -16.88 -5.35
CA PRO A 214 7.71 -17.55 -4.21
C PRO A 214 7.19 -17.07 -2.84
N VAL A 215 6.64 -15.86 -2.76
CA VAL A 215 6.15 -15.24 -1.52
C VAL A 215 4.65 -14.99 -1.57
N LEU A 216 4.13 -14.50 -2.71
CA LEU A 216 2.70 -14.14 -2.90
C LEU A 216 1.92 -15.34 -3.45
N ASN A 217 1.84 -16.41 -2.65
CA ASN A 217 1.07 -17.60 -2.97
C ASN A 217 -0.16 -17.66 -2.06
N PHE A 218 -1.32 -17.28 -2.58
CA PHE A 218 -2.59 -17.15 -1.86
C PHE A 218 -3.34 -18.48 -1.75
N ARG A 219 -2.73 -19.46 -1.07
CA ARG A 219 -3.24 -20.84 -0.97
C ARG A 219 -4.30 -21.05 0.11
N TYR A 220 -4.40 -20.19 1.11
CA TYR A 220 -5.32 -20.38 2.24
C TYR A 220 -6.57 -19.53 2.05
N ALA A 221 -7.75 -20.17 2.02
CA ALA A 221 -9.02 -19.45 2.02
C ALA A 221 -9.21 -18.73 3.36
N ILE A 222 -9.71 -17.51 3.32
CA ILE A 222 -10.23 -16.75 4.46
C ILE A 222 -11.75 -16.92 4.51
N ASP A 223 -12.38 -16.69 3.38
CA ASP A 223 -13.81 -16.83 3.12
C ASP A 223 -14.04 -17.28 1.65
N ASP A 224 -15.26 -17.18 1.15
CA ASP A 224 -15.63 -17.63 -0.21
C ASP A 224 -15.00 -16.76 -1.31
N VAL A 225 -14.60 -15.52 -1.00
CA VAL A 225 -14.16 -14.53 -1.99
C VAL A 225 -12.72 -14.05 -1.77
N SER A 226 -12.06 -14.49 -0.69
CA SER A 226 -10.71 -14.01 -0.36
C SER A 226 -9.77 -15.11 0.12
N ARG A 227 -8.48 -14.92 -0.14
CA ARG A 227 -7.41 -15.85 0.22
C ARG A 227 -6.19 -15.11 0.77
N THR A 228 -5.40 -15.80 1.59
CA THR A 228 -4.17 -15.26 2.16
C THR A 228 -2.95 -16.16 1.89
N THR A 229 -1.77 -15.57 2.03
CA THR A 229 -0.49 -16.29 1.99
C THR A 229 -0.14 -16.96 3.30
N VAL A 230 -0.68 -16.48 4.45
CA VAL A 230 -0.33 -16.94 5.81
C VAL A 230 -1.59 -17.15 6.64
N LYS A 231 -1.96 -18.40 6.91
CA LYS A 231 -3.18 -18.76 7.65
C LYS A 231 -3.25 -18.17 9.06
N SER A 232 -2.13 -18.10 9.76
CA SER A 232 -2.06 -17.57 11.15
C SER A 232 -2.02 -16.04 11.22
N ASN A 233 -1.88 -15.36 10.09
CA ASN A 233 -1.86 -13.91 10.01
C ASN A 233 -2.43 -13.48 8.63
N PRO A 234 -3.76 -13.57 8.45
CA PRO A 234 -4.39 -13.30 7.16
C PRO A 234 -4.08 -11.91 6.60
N GLU A 235 -4.06 -10.89 7.43
CA GLU A 235 -3.76 -9.50 7.05
C GLU A 235 -2.32 -9.28 6.55
N ALA A 236 -1.46 -10.32 6.55
CA ALA A 236 -0.12 -10.21 5.97
C ALA A 236 -0.16 -9.94 4.46
N ALA A 237 -1.07 -10.59 3.74
CA ALA A 237 -1.42 -10.30 2.35
C ALA A 237 -2.74 -11.01 2.01
N ILE A 238 -3.70 -10.29 1.49
CA ILE A 238 -5.03 -10.78 1.09
C ILE A 238 -5.22 -10.53 -0.40
N ALA A 239 -5.66 -11.56 -1.11
CA ALA A 239 -6.11 -11.50 -2.51
C ALA A 239 -7.61 -11.78 -2.59
N PHE A 240 -8.28 -11.17 -3.55
CA PHE A 240 -9.73 -11.24 -3.74
C PHE A 240 -10.09 -11.76 -5.13
N ASP A 241 -11.18 -12.50 -5.22
CA ASP A 241 -11.75 -12.92 -6.48
C ASP A 241 -12.12 -11.72 -7.34
N LEU A 242 -11.66 -11.72 -8.60
CA LEU A 242 -11.86 -10.61 -9.52
C LEU A 242 -13.34 -10.28 -9.72
N ASP A 243 -14.20 -11.29 -9.83
CA ASP A 243 -15.63 -11.06 -10.06
C ASP A 243 -16.31 -10.49 -8.81
N TYR A 244 -15.90 -10.91 -7.61
CA TYR A 244 -16.32 -10.26 -6.37
C TYR A 244 -15.92 -8.79 -6.34
N VAL A 245 -14.66 -8.49 -6.66
CA VAL A 245 -14.18 -7.10 -6.70
C VAL A 245 -14.97 -6.27 -7.71
N LYS A 246 -15.21 -6.78 -8.91
CA LYS A 246 -16.07 -6.09 -9.91
C LYS A 246 -17.45 -5.78 -9.35
N SER A 247 -18.07 -6.73 -8.65
CA SER A 247 -19.40 -6.52 -8.04
C SER A 247 -19.38 -5.43 -6.95
N LEU A 248 -18.30 -5.34 -6.15
CA LEU A 248 -18.16 -4.28 -5.16
C LEU A 248 -18.07 -2.89 -5.80
N TYR A 249 -17.30 -2.74 -6.90
CA TYR A 249 -17.22 -1.48 -7.62
C TYR A 249 -18.58 -1.07 -8.18
N GLU A 250 -19.31 -2.01 -8.79
CA GLU A 250 -20.66 -1.75 -9.32
C GLU A 250 -21.63 -1.33 -8.21
N GLN A 251 -21.69 -2.05 -7.09
CA GLN A 251 -22.52 -1.73 -5.93
C GLN A 251 -22.18 -0.35 -5.32
N SER A 252 -20.92 0.07 -5.43
CA SER A 252 -20.48 1.38 -4.96
C SER A 252 -20.69 2.50 -6.00
N GLY A 253 -21.28 2.24 -7.17
CA GLY A 253 -21.48 3.22 -8.23
C GLY A 253 -20.17 3.66 -8.92
N LEU A 254 -19.13 2.83 -8.83
CA LEU A 254 -17.83 3.07 -9.46
C LEU A 254 -17.70 2.19 -10.71
N ARG A 255 -17.50 2.82 -11.87
CA ARG A 255 -17.28 2.10 -13.13
C ARG A 255 -15.80 1.84 -13.35
N ILE A 256 -15.39 0.58 -13.38
CA ILE A 256 -14.03 0.18 -13.76
C ILE A 256 -13.74 0.62 -15.20
N LYS A 257 -12.65 1.34 -15.42
CA LYS A 257 -12.17 1.84 -16.71
C LYS A 257 -10.99 1.02 -17.24
N ALA A 258 -10.12 0.55 -16.34
CA ALA A 258 -8.98 -0.29 -16.68
C ALA A 258 -8.57 -1.13 -15.47
N ILE A 259 -7.95 -2.27 -15.75
CA ILE A 259 -7.21 -3.10 -14.79
C ILE A 259 -5.81 -3.25 -15.36
N GLU A 260 -4.82 -2.72 -14.65
CA GLU A 260 -3.41 -2.92 -14.94
C GLU A 260 -2.93 -4.13 -14.12
N GLU A 261 -2.71 -5.24 -14.78
CA GLU A 261 -2.37 -6.52 -14.15
C GLU A 261 -0.92 -6.52 -13.62
N GLY A 262 -0.75 -6.87 -12.34
CA GLY A 262 0.52 -6.78 -11.64
C GLY A 262 1.49 -7.93 -11.90
N GLN A 263 2.77 -7.67 -11.67
CA GLN A 263 3.86 -8.65 -11.86
C GLN A 263 3.80 -9.83 -10.88
N TRP A 264 3.05 -9.73 -9.78
CA TRP A 264 2.94 -10.81 -8.79
C TRP A 264 2.38 -12.11 -9.37
N ALA A 265 1.49 -12.01 -10.36
CA ALA A 265 0.89 -13.15 -11.05
C ALA A 265 1.30 -13.24 -12.53
N ARG A 266 1.77 -12.15 -13.11
CA ARG A 266 2.18 -12.02 -14.51
C ARG A 266 3.56 -11.35 -14.58
N PRO A 267 4.65 -12.13 -14.44
CA PRO A 267 6.01 -11.59 -14.38
C PRO A 267 6.42 -10.74 -15.60
N GLU A 268 5.77 -10.96 -16.75
CA GLU A 268 5.97 -10.21 -18.00
C GLU A 268 5.25 -8.85 -18.04
N SER A 269 4.42 -8.56 -17.03
CA SER A 269 3.70 -7.29 -16.97
C SER A 269 4.66 -6.11 -16.87
N GLN A 270 4.34 -5.05 -17.61
CA GLN A 270 5.05 -3.77 -17.55
C GLN A 270 4.61 -2.86 -16.38
N TYR A 271 3.61 -3.28 -15.62
CA TYR A 271 3.04 -2.52 -14.52
C TYR A 271 3.73 -2.84 -13.18
N SER A 272 3.19 -2.33 -12.08
CA SER A 272 3.72 -2.55 -10.75
C SER A 272 3.60 -3.99 -10.27
N LEU A 273 4.12 -4.29 -9.06
CA LEU A 273 3.98 -5.61 -8.46
C LEU A 273 2.51 -6.01 -8.25
N GLN A 274 1.69 -5.10 -7.75
CA GLN A 274 0.26 -5.32 -7.49
C GLN A 274 -0.57 -4.94 -8.71
N ASP A 275 -1.73 -5.57 -8.86
CA ASP A 275 -2.74 -5.15 -9.81
C ASP A 275 -3.25 -3.76 -9.43
N LEU A 276 -3.61 -2.93 -10.42
CA LEU A 276 -4.16 -1.60 -10.20
C LEU A 276 -5.50 -1.48 -10.91
N ILE A 277 -6.57 -1.22 -10.14
CA ILE A 277 -7.88 -0.91 -10.71
C ILE A 277 -8.05 0.60 -10.80
N ILE A 278 -8.33 1.07 -12.01
CA ILE A 278 -8.72 2.43 -12.30
C ILE A 278 -10.23 2.46 -12.49
N ALA A 279 -10.94 3.21 -11.64
CA ALA A 279 -12.39 3.35 -11.75
C ALA A 279 -12.81 4.81 -11.69
N GLN A 280 -14.03 5.10 -12.15
CA GLN A 280 -14.61 6.44 -12.21
C GLN A 280 -16.01 6.42 -11.60
N LYS A 281 -16.33 7.41 -10.76
CA LYS A 281 -17.69 7.65 -10.29
C LYS A 281 -18.56 8.17 -11.44
N ALA A 282 -19.76 7.61 -11.56
CA ALA A 282 -20.75 8.03 -12.54
C ALA A 282 -21.17 9.49 -12.37
#